data_114462d6f8307c4502bad0658e282fd5
#
_entry.id   114462d6f8307c4502bad0658e282fd5
#
_cell.length_a   1.000
_cell.length_b   1.000
_cell.length_c   1.000
_cell.angle_alpha   90.00
_cell.angle_beta   90.00
_cell.angle_gamma   90.00
#
_symmetry.space_group_name_H-M   'P 1'
#
loop_
_entity.id
_entity.type
_entity.pdbx_description
1 polymer ?
#
loop_
_entity_poly.entity_id
_entity_poly.type
_entity_poly.pdbx_seq_one_letter_code
_entity_poly.pdbx_strand_id
1 'polypeptide(L)'
;MTEKLKIIQWYTGEIARHQIRVIADCPSMELVGAYVHHEEKNGVDAGEIAGIEPLGVRATNDLDEILALDADCVLYNPPTERYDEIIPILESGKNVISIIAGWNPKKRSCYPAILRACEAGQSSLYGTGLNPGLSYELALLGSSICTDVESIYIKTCEPQATLSEVFLQMFGFGKTEE
;
A
#
# COMPACT_ATOMS: atom_id res chain seq x y z
N MET A 1 -21.90 7.72 -16.95
CA MET A 1 -21.02 7.98 -15.78
C MET A 1 -20.19 6.72 -15.63
N THR A 2 -18.88 6.83 -15.68
CA THR A 2 -17.98 5.69 -15.39
C THR A 2 -18.15 5.34 -13.91
N GLU A 3 -18.30 4.07 -13.62
CA GLU A 3 -18.33 3.55 -12.26
C GLU A 3 -17.03 3.94 -11.53
N LYS A 4 -17.14 4.38 -10.28
CA LYS A 4 -15.96 4.75 -9.49
C LYS A 4 -15.25 3.50 -9.01
N LEU A 5 -13.93 3.55 -8.95
CA LEU A 5 -13.12 2.52 -8.31
C LEU A 5 -13.34 2.55 -6.79
N LYS A 6 -13.78 1.45 -6.22
CA LYS A 6 -14.03 1.28 -4.80
C LYS A 6 -12.74 0.85 -4.10
N ILE A 7 -12.29 1.68 -3.17
CA ILE A 7 -10.99 1.52 -2.51
C ILE A 7 -11.18 1.26 -1.02
N ILE A 8 -10.45 0.28 -0.50
CA ILE A 8 -10.23 0.10 0.93
C ILE A 8 -8.83 0.61 1.27
N GLN A 9 -8.73 1.45 2.30
CA GLN A 9 -7.45 1.82 2.88
C GLN A 9 -7.09 0.86 4.01
N TRP A 10 -5.97 0.16 3.87
CA TRP A 10 -5.45 -0.73 4.91
C TRP A 10 -4.31 -0.06 5.65
N TYR A 11 -4.42 0.00 6.98
CA TYR A 11 -3.65 0.87 7.86
C TYR A 11 -4.03 2.36 7.72
N THR A 12 -3.68 3.14 8.75
CA THR A 12 -4.01 4.56 8.85
C THR A 12 -2.84 5.38 9.40
N GLY A 13 -1.62 5.00 9.00
CA GLY A 13 -0.41 5.78 9.24
C GLY A 13 -0.35 7.05 8.38
N GLU A 14 0.76 7.75 8.42
CA GLU A 14 0.93 9.05 7.74
C GLU A 14 0.67 8.96 6.23
N ILE A 15 1.29 8.00 5.54
CA ILE A 15 1.10 7.80 4.10
C ILE A 15 -0.37 7.48 3.77
N ALA A 16 -0.98 6.60 4.56
CA ALA A 16 -2.38 6.23 4.37
C ALA A 16 -3.34 7.41 4.54
N ARG A 17 -3.06 8.33 5.47
CA ARG A 17 -3.83 9.58 5.63
C ARG A 17 -3.76 10.46 4.38
N HIS A 18 -2.59 10.54 3.74
CA HIS A 18 -2.45 11.24 2.46
C HIS A 18 -3.22 10.52 1.34
N GLN A 19 -3.20 9.19 1.29
CA GLN A 19 -3.96 8.42 0.31
C GLN A 19 -5.47 8.61 0.46
N ILE A 20 -6.00 8.61 1.70
CA ILE A 20 -7.42 8.91 1.96
C ILE A 20 -7.80 10.29 1.40
N ARG A 21 -6.97 11.31 1.60
CA ARG A 21 -7.21 12.65 1.03
C ARG A 21 -7.25 12.63 -0.50
N VAL A 22 -6.28 11.95 -1.11
CA VAL A 22 -6.23 11.82 -2.58
C VAL A 22 -7.46 11.08 -3.12
N ILE A 23 -7.91 10.02 -2.45
CA ILE A 23 -9.13 9.30 -2.84
C ILE A 23 -10.35 10.21 -2.72
N ALA A 24 -10.47 10.97 -1.63
CA ALA A 24 -11.59 11.90 -1.41
C ALA A 24 -11.67 13.00 -2.49
N ASP A 25 -10.52 13.49 -2.96
CA ASP A 25 -10.43 14.53 -3.99
C ASP A 25 -10.57 13.97 -5.42
N CYS A 26 -10.48 12.65 -5.61
CA CYS A 26 -10.49 12.03 -6.93
C CYS A 26 -11.91 11.63 -7.36
N PRO A 27 -12.48 12.24 -8.42
CA PRO A 27 -13.86 11.96 -8.84
C PRO A 27 -14.07 10.53 -9.39
N SER A 28 -13.00 9.81 -9.76
CA SER A 28 -13.04 8.43 -10.26
C SER A 28 -12.82 7.37 -9.18
N MET A 29 -12.63 7.77 -7.92
CA MET A 29 -12.40 6.86 -6.79
C MET A 29 -13.45 7.08 -5.70
N GLU A 30 -13.64 6.06 -4.88
CA GLU A 30 -14.51 6.10 -3.70
C GLU A 30 -13.87 5.28 -2.59
N LEU A 31 -13.69 5.89 -1.42
CA LEU A 31 -13.28 5.16 -0.23
C LEU A 31 -14.51 4.41 0.32
N VAL A 32 -14.47 3.09 0.38
CA VAL A 32 -15.57 2.26 0.87
C VAL A 32 -15.27 1.60 2.22
N GLY A 33 -14.00 1.61 2.66
CA GLY A 33 -13.59 1.04 3.94
C GLY A 33 -12.21 1.53 4.37
N ALA A 34 -11.97 1.46 5.68
CA ALA A 34 -10.67 1.71 6.29
C ALA A 34 -10.40 0.66 7.38
N TYR A 35 -9.29 -0.08 7.25
CA TYR A 35 -8.91 -1.07 8.25
C TYR A 35 -7.86 -0.52 9.22
N VAL A 36 -8.08 -0.72 10.49
CA VAL A 36 -7.21 -0.25 11.57
C VAL A 36 -6.86 -1.38 12.53
N HIS A 37 -5.66 -1.37 13.08
CA HIS A 37 -5.25 -2.33 14.12
C HIS A 37 -5.50 -1.83 15.55
N HIS A 38 -5.51 -0.50 15.72
CA HIS A 38 -5.63 0.11 17.04
C HIS A 38 -7.09 0.34 17.39
N GLU A 39 -7.52 -0.16 18.56
CA GLU A 39 -8.90 -0.02 19.07
C GLU A 39 -9.36 1.45 19.16
N GLU A 40 -8.46 2.36 19.50
CA GLU A 40 -8.74 3.80 19.57
C GLU A 40 -9.19 4.44 18.25
N LYS A 41 -8.92 3.78 17.12
CA LYS A 41 -9.36 4.22 15.80
C LYS A 41 -10.57 3.45 15.27
N ASN A 42 -10.96 2.40 15.97
CA ASN A 42 -12.13 1.59 15.60
C ASN A 42 -13.41 2.44 15.72
N GLY A 43 -14.21 2.47 14.65
CA GLY A 43 -15.42 3.28 14.56
C GLY A 43 -15.22 4.77 14.27
N VAL A 44 -13.96 5.25 14.22
CA VAL A 44 -13.65 6.65 13.85
C VAL A 44 -13.82 6.83 12.34
N ASP A 45 -14.33 7.98 11.92
CA ASP A 45 -14.46 8.30 10.49
C ASP A 45 -13.09 8.43 9.82
N ALA A 46 -12.96 7.85 8.62
CA ALA A 46 -11.71 7.86 7.86
C ALA A 46 -11.25 9.27 7.46
N GLY A 47 -12.19 10.19 7.22
CA GLY A 47 -11.90 11.60 6.99
C GLY A 47 -11.29 12.26 8.21
N GLU A 48 -11.86 12.03 9.41
CA GLU A 48 -11.31 12.52 10.67
C GLU A 48 -9.88 11.97 10.91
N ILE A 49 -9.67 10.67 10.68
CA ILE A 49 -8.34 10.05 10.76
C ILE A 49 -7.36 10.76 9.80
N ALA A 50 -7.82 11.10 8.60
CA ALA A 50 -7.00 11.78 7.59
C ALA A 50 -6.85 13.29 7.85
N GLY A 51 -7.61 13.86 8.81
CA GLY A 51 -7.61 15.31 9.12
C GLY A 51 -8.32 16.15 8.07
N ILE A 52 -9.39 15.62 7.49
CA ILE A 52 -10.33 16.30 6.58
C ILE A 52 -11.77 16.16 7.12
N GLU A 53 -12.74 16.74 6.42
CA GLU A 53 -14.14 16.57 6.74
C GLU A 53 -14.55 15.09 6.74
N PRO A 54 -15.51 14.66 7.58
CA PRO A 54 -16.00 13.29 7.63
C PRO A 54 -16.44 12.79 6.25
N LEU A 55 -16.01 11.56 5.91
CA LEU A 55 -16.34 10.90 4.63
C LEU A 55 -17.55 9.96 4.76
N GLY A 56 -18.04 9.72 5.97
CA GLY A 56 -19.10 8.74 6.23
C GLY A 56 -18.62 7.28 6.22
N VAL A 57 -17.31 7.07 6.15
CA VAL A 57 -16.66 5.75 6.14
C VAL A 57 -16.02 5.50 7.50
N ARG A 58 -16.60 4.58 8.29
CA ARG A 58 -16.07 4.25 9.61
C ARG A 58 -14.95 3.22 9.47
N ALA A 59 -13.85 3.48 10.15
CA ALA A 59 -12.75 2.53 10.25
C ALA A 59 -13.17 1.33 11.11
N THR A 60 -12.73 0.14 10.73
CA THR A 60 -13.00 -1.10 11.48
C THR A 60 -11.71 -1.87 11.74
N ASN A 61 -11.64 -2.58 12.86
CA ASN A 61 -10.62 -3.58 13.15
C ASN A 61 -11.15 -5.01 12.99
N ASP A 62 -12.37 -5.17 12.50
CA ASP A 62 -12.96 -6.46 12.18
C ASP A 62 -12.57 -6.88 10.76
N LEU A 63 -11.82 -8.00 10.70
CA LEU A 63 -11.31 -8.52 9.43
C LEU A 63 -12.43 -9.06 8.54
N ASP A 64 -13.42 -9.71 9.11
CA ASP A 64 -14.53 -10.29 8.34
C ASP A 64 -15.41 -9.18 7.77
N GLU A 65 -15.66 -8.12 8.55
CA GLU A 65 -16.40 -6.95 8.10
C GLU A 65 -15.71 -6.28 6.91
N ILE A 66 -14.41 -5.97 7.02
CA ILE A 66 -13.68 -5.25 5.96
C ILE A 66 -13.52 -6.10 4.69
N LEU A 67 -13.32 -7.42 4.81
CA LEU A 67 -13.19 -8.32 3.68
C LEU A 67 -14.52 -8.57 2.97
N ALA A 68 -15.66 -8.42 3.66
CA ALA A 68 -17.00 -8.55 3.08
C ALA A 68 -17.41 -7.36 2.22
N LEU A 69 -16.72 -6.21 2.33
CA LEU A 69 -17.03 -5.03 1.52
C LEU A 69 -16.79 -5.31 0.03
N ASP A 70 -17.70 -4.78 -0.80
CA ASP A 70 -17.51 -4.74 -2.25
C ASP A 70 -16.50 -3.66 -2.60
N ALA A 71 -15.28 -4.08 -2.98
CA ALA A 71 -14.18 -3.20 -3.31
C ALA A 71 -13.29 -3.77 -4.41
N ASP A 72 -12.80 -2.89 -5.29
CA ASP A 72 -11.92 -3.25 -6.42
C ASP A 72 -10.47 -3.41 -5.98
N CYS A 73 -10.05 -2.61 -4.98
CA CYS A 73 -8.66 -2.51 -4.61
C CYS A 73 -8.46 -2.16 -3.14
N VAL A 74 -7.39 -2.71 -2.57
CA VAL A 74 -6.89 -2.39 -1.23
C VAL A 74 -5.55 -1.67 -1.35
N LEU A 75 -5.46 -0.46 -0.81
CA LEU A 75 -4.18 0.23 -0.60
C LEU A 75 -3.56 -0.26 0.71
N TYR A 76 -2.53 -1.07 0.59
CA TYR A 76 -1.93 -1.82 1.69
C TYR A 76 -0.55 -1.26 2.07
N ASN A 77 -0.47 -0.54 3.17
CA ASN A 77 0.74 0.17 3.59
C ASN A 77 1.12 -0.07 5.06
N PRO A 78 1.50 -1.30 5.42
CA PRO A 78 2.03 -1.62 6.74
C PRO A 78 3.45 -1.08 6.90
N PRO A 79 3.99 -1.04 8.12
CA PRO A 79 5.41 -0.73 8.36
C PRO A 79 6.36 -1.84 7.87
N THR A 80 5.87 -3.07 7.75
CA THR A 80 6.62 -4.25 7.28
C THR A 80 5.75 -5.15 6.43
N GLU A 81 6.36 -5.97 5.56
CA GLU A 81 5.61 -6.94 4.74
C GLU A 81 4.89 -7.98 5.61
N ARG A 82 3.58 -8.10 5.43
CA ARG A 82 2.74 -9.08 6.13
C ARG A 82 1.88 -9.86 5.13
N TYR A 83 2.45 -10.91 4.58
CA TYR A 83 1.75 -11.75 3.61
C TYR A 83 0.62 -12.58 4.21
N ASP A 84 0.62 -12.79 5.52
CA ASP A 84 -0.47 -13.38 6.28
C ASP A 84 -1.76 -12.54 6.20
N GLU A 85 -1.66 -11.23 6.05
CA GLU A 85 -2.80 -10.35 5.80
C GLU A 85 -3.14 -10.21 4.30
N ILE A 86 -2.12 -10.15 3.44
CA ILE A 86 -2.30 -9.97 2.00
C ILE A 86 -3.03 -11.15 1.36
N ILE A 87 -2.71 -12.38 1.78
CA ILE A 87 -3.29 -13.59 1.21
C ILE A 87 -4.82 -13.61 1.34
N PRO A 88 -5.43 -13.41 2.52
CA PRO A 88 -6.89 -13.34 2.65
C PRO A 88 -7.53 -12.21 1.83
N ILE A 89 -6.86 -11.06 1.71
CA ILE A 89 -7.36 -9.96 0.89
C ILE A 89 -7.44 -10.38 -0.59
N LEU A 90 -6.38 -11.01 -1.11
CA LEU A 90 -6.35 -11.50 -2.49
C LEU A 90 -7.40 -12.58 -2.72
N GLU A 91 -7.55 -13.54 -1.79
CA GLU A 91 -8.57 -14.60 -1.84
C GLU A 91 -10.01 -14.04 -1.85
N SER A 92 -10.22 -12.88 -1.22
CA SER A 92 -11.52 -12.20 -1.21
C SER A 92 -11.88 -11.49 -2.54
N GLY A 93 -11.01 -11.61 -3.56
CA GLY A 93 -11.23 -11.03 -4.88
C GLY A 93 -10.77 -9.58 -5.05
N LYS A 94 -10.08 -9.01 -4.07
CA LYS A 94 -9.62 -7.62 -4.11
C LYS A 94 -8.17 -7.52 -4.57
N ASN A 95 -7.89 -6.61 -5.50
CA ASN A 95 -6.52 -6.29 -5.88
C ASN A 95 -5.80 -5.61 -4.72
N VAL A 96 -4.51 -5.88 -4.57
CA VAL A 96 -3.68 -5.25 -3.53
C VAL A 96 -2.60 -4.40 -4.16
N ILE A 97 -2.54 -3.13 -3.80
CA ILE A 97 -1.45 -2.21 -4.15
C ILE A 97 -0.70 -1.83 -2.88
N SER A 98 0.61 -2.03 -2.88
CA SER A 98 1.44 -1.76 -1.71
C SER A 98 2.73 -1.04 -2.06
N ILE A 99 3.15 -0.13 -1.19
CA ILE A 99 4.47 0.52 -1.27
C ILE A 99 5.56 -0.28 -0.54
N ILE A 100 5.18 -1.31 0.22
CA ILE A 100 6.08 -2.13 1.04
C ILE A 100 6.17 -3.57 0.51
N ALA A 101 5.03 -4.19 0.13
CA ALA A 101 4.95 -5.57 -0.32
C ALA A 101 4.80 -5.65 -1.86
N GLY A 102 4.99 -6.84 -2.41
CA GLY A 102 4.84 -7.09 -3.84
C GLY A 102 6.11 -6.84 -4.67
N TRP A 103 7.19 -6.38 -4.05
CA TRP A 103 8.50 -6.24 -4.68
C TRP A 103 9.18 -7.60 -4.80
N ASN A 104 9.39 -8.07 -6.03
CA ASN A 104 10.03 -9.34 -6.33
C ASN A 104 9.46 -10.53 -5.51
N PRO A 105 8.15 -10.78 -5.54
CA PRO A 105 7.49 -11.80 -4.72
C PRO A 105 8.01 -13.21 -4.99
N LYS A 106 8.56 -13.47 -6.19
CA LYS A 106 9.18 -14.77 -6.56
C LYS A 106 10.30 -15.20 -5.62
N LYS A 107 10.98 -14.27 -4.94
CA LYS A 107 12.04 -14.57 -3.96
C LYS A 107 11.50 -14.88 -2.56
N ARG A 108 10.20 -14.74 -2.32
CA ARG A 108 9.58 -15.01 -1.03
C ARG A 108 9.17 -16.46 -0.90
N SER A 109 9.37 -17.07 0.26
CA SER A 109 8.95 -18.45 0.55
C SER A 109 7.43 -18.65 0.41
N CYS A 110 6.64 -17.60 0.66
CA CYS A 110 5.18 -17.59 0.52
C CYS A 110 4.69 -17.39 -0.92
N TYR A 111 5.57 -17.24 -1.92
CA TYR A 111 5.18 -16.99 -3.32
C TYR A 111 4.14 -17.97 -3.87
N PRO A 112 4.25 -19.30 -3.66
CA PRO A 112 3.22 -20.22 -4.12
C PRO A 112 1.84 -19.99 -3.48
N ALA A 113 1.80 -19.50 -2.23
CA ALA A 113 0.53 -19.15 -1.58
C ALA A 113 -0.06 -17.88 -2.16
N ILE A 114 0.76 -16.87 -2.45
CA ILE A 114 0.33 -15.64 -3.13
C ILE A 114 -0.29 -15.96 -4.49
N LEU A 115 0.36 -16.81 -5.30
CA LEU A 115 -0.19 -17.19 -6.60
C LEU A 115 -1.55 -17.86 -6.48
N ARG A 116 -1.68 -18.84 -5.57
CA ARG A 116 -2.97 -19.50 -5.34
C ARG A 116 -4.06 -18.52 -4.89
N ALA A 117 -3.72 -17.57 -4.02
CA ALA A 117 -4.65 -16.54 -3.57
C ALA A 117 -5.11 -15.64 -4.72
N CYS A 118 -4.19 -15.19 -5.57
CA CYS A 118 -4.52 -14.42 -6.76
C CYS A 118 -5.42 -15.21 -7.74
N GLU A 119 -5.11 -16.49 -7.95
CA GLU A 119 -5.91 -17.37 -8.82
C GLU A 119 -7.31 -17.60 -8.25
N ALA A 120 -7.43 -17.88 -6.95
CA ALA A 120 -8.69 -18.12 -6.27
C ALA A 120 -9.59 -16.87 -6.27
N GLY A 121 -9.04 -15.70 -5.97
CA GLY A 121 -9.77 -14.45 -5.92
C GLY A 121 -9.86 -13.73 -7.27
N GLN A 122 -9.20 -14.22 -8.34
CA GLN A 122 -9.06 -13.49 -9.62
C GLN A 122 -8.51 -12.07 -9.40
N SER A 123 -7.56 -11.94 -8.51
CA SER A 123 -6.98 -10.69 -8.01
C SER A 123 -5.48 -10.59 -8.33
N SER A 124 -4.91 -9.45 -8.06
CA SER A 124 -3.51 -9.14 -8.34
C SER A 124 -2.83 -8.45 -7.15
N LEU A 125 -1.54 -8.74 -6.95
CA LEU A 125 -0.67 -8.02 -6.04
C LEU A 125 0.31 -7.15 -6.84
N TYR A 126 0.33 -5.85 -6.59
CA TYR A 126 1.22 -4.90 -7.24
C TYR A 126 2.04 -4.10 -6.23
N GLY A 127 3.36 -4.18 -6.33
CA GLY A 127 4.30 -3.36 -5.57
C GLY A 127 4.59 -2.06 -6.31
N THR A 128 4.40 -0.92 -5.66
CA THR A 128 4.60 0.41 -6.23
C THR A 128 5.24 1.37 -5.21
N GLY A 129 5.24 2.65 -5.48
CA GLY A 129 5.76 3.69 -4.60
C GLY A 129 6.82 4.53 -5.31
N LEU A 130 7.50 5.40 -4.56
CA LEU A 130 8.54 6.27 -5.08
C LEU A 130 9.86 5.50 -5.26
N ASN A 131 10.30 4.80 -4.22
CA ASN A 131 11.54 4.04 -4.19
C ASN A 131 11.33 2.71 -3.43
N PRO A 132 11.49 1.55 -4.12
CA PRO A 132 12.04 1.37 -5.47
C PRO A 132 11.10 1.68 -6.65
N GLY A 133 9.78 1.78 -6.52
CA GLY A 133 8.79 1.89 -7.58
C GLY A 133 9.17 2.78 -8.75
N LEU A 134 8.76 4.04 -8.70
CA LEU A 134 8.95 5.00 -9.79
C LEU A 134 10.42 5.13 -10.22
N SER A 135 11.36 5.10 -9.28
CA SER A 135 12.79 5.22 -9.61
C SER A 135 13.29 4.07 -10.49
N TYR A 136 12.80 2.84 -10.25
CA TYR A 136 13.15 1.69 -11.08
C TYR A 136 12.44 1.71 -12.43
N GLU A 137 11.18 2.11 -12.46
CA GLU A 137 10.42 2.24 -13.71
C GLU A 137 11.04 3.29 -14.63
N LEU A 138 11.50 4.42 -14.09
CA LEU A 138 12.23 5.44 -14.87
C LEU A 138 13.57 4.91 -15.39
N ALA A 139 14.28 4.11 -14.61
CA ALA A 139 15.52 3.50 -15.05
C ALA A 139 15.30 2.47 -16.18
N LEU A 140 14.26 1.63 -16.05
CA LEU A 140 13.87 0.68 -17.08
C LEU A 140 13.43 1.39 -18.36
N LEU A 141 12.60 2.41 -18.24
CA LEU A 141 12.15 3.22 -19.38
C LEU A 141 13.35 3.89 -20.08
N GLY A 142 14.24 4.53 -19.31
CA GLY A 142 15.44 5.16 -19.87
C GLY A 142 16.40 4.18 -20.55
N SER A 143 16.52 2.97 -20.04
CA SER A 143 17.37 1.93 -20.62
C SER A 143 16.74 1.21 -21.83
N SER A 144 15.43 1.31 -22.02
CA SER A 144 14.71 0.61 -23.09
C SER A 144 15.09 1.06 -24.51
N ILE A 145 15.73 2.22 -24.66
CA ILE A 145 16.28 2.74 -25.93
C ILE A 145 17.68 2.20 -26.24
N CYS A 146 18.31 1.50 -25.29
CA CYS A 146 19.64 0.93 -25.47
C CYS A 146 19.54 -0.49 -26.05
N THR A 147 20.47 -0.87 -26.92
CA THR A 147 20.55 -2.22 -27.48
C THR A 147 21.27 -3.20 -26.55
N ASP A 148 22.15 -2.67 -25.73
CA ASP A 148 22.92 -3.44 -24.75
C ASP A 148 23.13 -2.59 -23.50
N VAL A 149 22.83 -3.15 -22.32
CA VAL A 149 22.89 -2.45 -21.03
C VAL A 149 23.81 -3.24 -20.10
N GLU A 150 25.03 -2.76 -19.91
CA GLU A 150 25.99 -3.40 -19.00
C GLU A 150 25.65 -3.10 -17.52
N SER A 151 25.21 -1.88 -17.23
CA SER A 151 24.88 -1.48 -15.86
C SER A 151 23.90 -0.30 -15.83
N ILE A 152 23.09 -0.22 -14.76
CA ILE A 152 22.23 0.91 -14.47
C ILE A 152 22.61 1.42 -13.07
N TYR A 153 22.90 2.72 -12.97
CA TYR A 153 23.17 3.38 -11.69
C TYR A 153 22.04 4.37 -11.37
N ILE A 154 21.38 4.17 -10.23
CA ILE A 154 20.32 5.05 -9.72
C ILE A 154 20.82 5.70 -8.44
N LYS A 155 20.79 7.05 -8.39
CA LYS A 155 21.08 7.82 -7.18
C LYS A 155 19.84 8.62 -6.79
N THR A 156 19.31 8.35 -5.60
CA THR A 156 18.25 9.14 -4.97
C THR A 156 18.84 9.97 -3.84
N CYS A 157 18.36 11.20 -3.69
CA CYS A 157 18.70 12.09 -2.59
C CYS A 157 17.39 12.65 -2.02
N GLU A 158 17.07 12.27 -0.80
CA GLU A 158 15.82 12.64 -0.14
C GLU A 158 16.10 13.26 1.24
N PRO A 159 15.38 14.31 1.63
CA PRO A 159 15.48 14.86 2.98
C PRO A 159 14.84 13.87 3.97
N GLN A 160 15.64 13.34 4.89
CA GLN A 160 15.18 12.35 5.86
C GLN A 160 14.36 12.97 7.02
N ALA A 161 14.40 14.30 7.18
CA ALA A 161 13.70 15.00 8.25
C ALA A 161 12.16 14.84 8.23
N THR A 162 11.60 14.41 7.11
CA THR A 162 10.16 14.17 6.93
C THR A 162 9.75 12.71 7.12
N LEU A 163 10.70 11.81 7.36
CA LEU A 163 10.40 10.41 7.63
C LEU A 163 9.82 10.22 9.04
N SER A 164 8.93 9.24 9.17
CA SER A 164 8.42 8.85 10.48
C SER A 164 9.56 8.33 11.36
N GLU A 165 9.42 8.46 12.68
CA GLU A 165 10.41 8.00 13.64
C GLU A 165 10.74 6.50 13.48
N VAL A 166 9.75 5.68 13.13
CA VAL A 166 9.94 4.25 12.85
C VAL A 166 10.93 4.02 11.70
N PHE A 167 10.79 4.76 10.60
CA PHE A 167 11.72 4.65 9.47
C PHE A 167 13.11 5.19 9.81
N LEU A 168 13.19 6.31 10.53
CA LEU A 168 14.47 6.84 10.99
C LEU A 168 15.24 5.81 11.84
N GLN A 169 14.56 5.14 12.76
CA GLN A 169 15.14 4.07 13.57
C GLN A 169 15.57 2.84 12.73
N MET A 170 14.78 2.45 11.71
CA MET A 170 15.14 1.36 10.79
C MET A 170 16.41 1.66 10.00
N PHE A 171 16.60 2.91 9.59
CA PHE A 171 17.80 3.35 8.88
C PHE A 171 19.00 3.63 9.79
N GLY A 172 18.84 3.44 11.11
CA GLY A 172 19.93 3.59 12.07
C GLY A 172 20.17 5.01 12.55
N PHE A 173 19.30 5.98 12.21
CA PHE A 173 19.43 7.34 12.73
C PHE A 173 19.33 7.35 14.25
N GLY A 174 20.30 8.03 14.90
CA GLY A 174 20.40 8.11 16.36
C GLY A 174 20.99 6.86 17.02
N LYS A 175 21.46 5.87 16.26
CA LYS A 175 22.22 4.72 16.78
C LYS A 175 23.71 4.99 16.70
N THR A 176 24.46 4.49 17.69
CA THR A 176 25.93 4.45 17.64
C THR A 176 26.37 3.29 16.73
N GLU A 177 27.51 3.46 16.07
CA GLU A 177 28.20 2.32 15.41
C GLU A 177 28.69 1.36 16.50
N GLU A 178 28.01 0.24 16.71
CA GLU A 178 28.50 -0.91 17.48
C GLU A 178 28.62 -2.10 16.54
#